data_d08b8430a3cb58a448dbfc5d5fde22bc
#
_entry.id   d08b8430a3cb58a448dbfc5d5fde22bc
#
_cell.length_a   1.000
_cell.length_b   1.000
_cell.length_c   1.000
_cell.angle_alpha   90.00
_cell.angle_beta   90.00
_cell.angle_gamma   90.00
#
_symmetry.space_group_name_H-M   'P 1'
#
loop_
_entity.id
_entity.type
_entity.pdbx_description
1 polymer ?
#
loop_
_entity_poly.entity_id
_entity_poly.type
_entity_poly.pdbx_seq_one_letter_code
_entity_poly.pdbx_strand_id
1 'polypeptide(L)'
;MTTNTSLKPLLAILCVNFIWGFDFIAIEYMMQFMSPAVFTLIRLLIGVIVLTAGVFILKGGPHFRREDMPRIFLSGAIGMAAYFTIENLGTGLTSASFSSLIMATVPIFGMFGDRIFFGNKITPLKVICIIASILGVFLLVSGEPMGISTLGVIAMFAAAISWTCYLVLVKPLYDKYDLLTLMTGLFYSGTIVQIPTVIISQAITHTPVTLTPAGIIVTLATSIVCIIMGEFGYVYAVGKLSTTLVAAFENVLPVTAVIFSIFIFGKILTATQIIGGVIILIAVTTIAFLERNKE
;
A
#
# COMPACT_ATOMS: atom_id res chain seq x y z
N MET A 1 -26.17 22.50 1.50
CA MET A 1 -25.28 22.85 0.35
C MET A 1 -24.87 21.55 -0.32
N THR A 2 -25.39 21.28 -1.51
CA THR A 2 -24.96 20.12 -2.33
C THR A 2 -23.57 20.46 -2.87
N THR A 3 -22.53 19.99 -2.19
CA THR A 3 -21.17 20.03 -2.73
C THR A 3 -21.16 19.18 -3.99
N ASN A 4 -21.11 19.85 -5.13
CA ASN A 4 -20.89 19.19 -6.42
C ASN A 4 -19.49 18.55 -6.38
N THR A 5 -19.40 17.34 -5.83
CA THR A 5 -18.12 16.63 -5.70
C THR A 5 -17.59 16.43 -7.11
N SER A 6 -16.48 17.10 -7.42
CA SER A 6 -15.86 17.00 -8.74
C SER A 6 -15.65 15.52 -9.10
N LEU A 7 -16.04 15.12 -10.29
CA LEU A 7 -15.88 13.74 -10.79
C LEU A 7 -14.39 13.34 -10.88
N LYS A 8 -13.50 14.30 -11.10
CA LYS A 8 -12.06 14.05 -11.30
C LYS A 8 -11.38 13.38 -10.10
N PRO A 9 -11.53 13.82 -8.83
CA PRO A 9 -10.93 13.10 -7.69
C PRO A 9 -11.52 11.70 -7.48
N LEU A 10 -12.81 11.50 -7.77
CA LEU A 10 -13.44 10.18 -7.68
C LEU A 10 -12.87 9.22 -8.73
N LEU A 11 -12.70 9.67 -9.94
CA LEU A 11 -12.05 8.89 -11.00
C LEU A 11 -10.57 8.63 -10.65
N ALA A 12 -9.88 9.60 -10.08
CA ALA A 12 -8.49 9.42 -9.68
C ALA A 12 -8.34 8.30 -8.64
N ILE A 13 -9.11 8.32 -7.55
CA ILE A 13 -9.02 7.27 -6.52
C ILE A 13 -9.46 5.90 -7.06
N LEU A 14 -10.45 5.86 -7.93
CA LEU A 14 -10.88 4.62 -8.57
C LEU A 14 -9.75 4.04 -9.46
N CYS A 15 -9.11 4.87 -10.29
CA CYS A 15 -7.99 4.47 -11.12
C CYS A 15 -6.81 3.99 -10.27
N VAL A 16 -6.50 4.68 -9.16
CA VAL A 16 -5.44 4.28 -8.23
C VAL A 16 -5.69 2.88 -7.68
N ASN A 17 -6.89 2.61 -7.18
CA ASN A 17 -7.22 1.28 -6.64
C ASN A 17 -7.16 0.19 -7.71
N PHE A 18 -7.53 0.51 -8.95
CA PHE A 18 -7.39 -0.42 -10.08
C PHE A 18 -5.91 -0.70 -10.38
N ILE A 19 -5.07 0.34 -10.42
CA ILE A 19 -3.64 0.25 -10.64
C ILE A 19 -2.96 -0.56 -9.51
N TRP A 20 -3.28 -0.27 -8.25
CA TRP A 20 -2.72 -0.98 -7.11
C TRP A 20 -3.20 -2.43 -7.01
N GLY A 21 -4.46 -2.70 -7.40
CA GLY A 21 -4.94 -4.08 -7.51
C GLY A 21 -4.12 -4.90 -8.53
N PHE A 22 -3.72 -4.29 -9.64
CA PHE A 22 -2.79 -4.90 -10.60
C PHE A 22 -1.38 -5.04 -10.01
N ASP A 23 -0.91 -4.11 -9.19
CA ASP A 23 0.42 -4.19 -8.58
C ASP A 23 0.61 -5.45 -7.73
N PHE A 24 -0.41 -5.87 -6.97
CA PHE A 24 -0.36 -7.13 -6.23
C PHE A 24 -0.11 -8.35 -7.13
N ILE A 25 -0.73 -8.38 -8.31
CA ILE A 25 -0.52 -9.44 -9.30
C ILE A 25 0.92 -9.40 -9.83
N ALA A 26 1.40 -8.20 -10.14
CA ALA A 26 2.77 -8.00 -10.62
C ALA A 26 3.80 -8.40 -9.55
N ILE A 27 3.56 -8.08 -8.28
CA ILE A 27 4.39 -8.52 -7.16
C ILE A 27 4.43 -10.04 -7.08
N GLU A 28 3.27 -10.72 -7.07
CA GLU A 28 3.20 -12.19 -7.02
C GLU A 28 3.99 -12.83 -8.16
N TYR A 29 3.90 -12.27 -9.36
CA TYR A 29 4.68 -12.71 -10.52
C TYR A 29 6.18 -12.49 -10.31
N MET A 30 6.60 -11.29 -9.87
CA MET A 30 8.01 -10.92 -9.74
C MET A 30 8.74 -11.64 -8.62
N MET A 31 8.04 -12.07 -7.55
CA MET A 31 8.64 -12.83 -6.47
C MET A 31 9.16 -14.21 -6.88
N GLN A 32 8.84 -14.68 -8.08
CA GLN A 32 9.41 -15.88 -8.68
C GLN A 32 10.82 -15.67 -9.26
N PHE A 33 11.24 -14.43 -9.48
CA PHE A 33 12.45 -14.08 -10.22
C PHE A 33 13.51 -13.37 -9.36
N MET A 34 13.12 -12.78 -8.23
CA MET A 34 14.03 -12.04 -7.36
C MET A 34 13.50 -11.90 -5.94
N SER A 35 14.39 -11.57 -5.00
CA SER A 35 13.99 -11.33 -3.62
C SER A 35 13.15 -10.05 -3.46
N PRO A 36 12.26 -9.98 -2.45
CA PRO A 36 11.46 -8.80 -2.15
C PRO A 36 12.30 -7.52 -2.03
N ALA A 37 13.43 -7.61 -1.35
CA ALA A 37 14.33 -6.48 -1.15
C ALA A 37 14.93 -5.97 -2.46
N VAL A 38 15.34 -6.86 -3.36
CA VAL A 38 15.88 -6.49 -4.67
C VAL A 38 14.81 -5.82 -5.53
N PHE A 39 13.61 -6.39 -5.59
CA PHE A 39 12.51 -5.81 -6.35
C PHE A 39 12.17 -4.41 -5.87
N THR A 40 12.06 -4.22 -4.55
CA THR A 40 11.84 -2.88 -3.94
C THR A 40 12.96 -1.91 -4.33
N LEU A 41 14.24 -2.31 -4.25
CA LEU A 41 15.35 -1.43 -4.60
C LEU A 41 15.29 -0.98 -6.06
N ILE A 42 15.03 -1.90 -6.99
CA ILE A 42 14.94 -1.56 -8.42
C ILE A 42 13.80 -0.56 -8.65
N ARG A 43 12.62 -0.79 -8.06
CA ARG A 43 11.48 0.13 -8.16
C ARG A 43 11.80 1.52 -7.58
N LEU A 44 12.48 1.59 -6.44
CA LEU A 44 12.90 2.84 -5.83
C LEU A 44 13.95 3.57 -6.68
N LEU A 45 14.93 2.87 -7.25
CA LEU A 45 15.93 3.48 -8.12
C LEU A 45 15.31 4.09 -9.38
N ILE A 46 14.38 3.37 -10.02
CA ILE A 46 13.60 3.91 -11.15
C ILE A 46 12.83 5.16 -10.71
N GLY A 47 12.17 5.10 -9.56
CA GLY A 47 11.45 6.23 -8.99
C GLY A 47 12.37 7.42 -8.70
N VAL A 48 13.54 7.20 -8.11
CA VAL A 48 14.56 8.24 -7.87
C VAL A 48 14.95 8.92 -9.18
N ILE A 49 15.23 8.15 -10.24
CA ILE A 49 15.61 8.72 -11.55
C ILE A 49 14.49 9.60 -12.10
N VAL A 50 13.26 9.07 -12.14
CA VAL A 50 12.11 9.78 -12.72
C VAL A 50 11.73 11.02 -11.92
N LEU A 51 11.64 10.90 -10.58
CA LEU A 51 11.25 12.01 -9.71
C LEU A 51 12.33 13.08 -9.65
N THR A 52 13.61 12.69 -9.63
CA THR A 52 14.73 13.64 -9.69
C THR A 52 14.72 14.42 -10.99
N ALA A 53 14.59 13.75 -12.13
CA ALA A 53 14.47 14.42 -13.41
C ALA A 53 13.26 15.39 -13.42
N GLY A 54 12.10 14.94 -12.94
CA GLY A 54 10.90 15.76 -12.85
C GLY A 54 11.08 17.00 -11.99
N VAL A 55 11.64 16.88 -10.78
CA VAL A 55 11.80 18.02 -9.87
C VAL A 55 12.85 19.01 -10.38
N PHE A 56 13.93 18.53 -11.02
CA PHE A 56 14.93 19.45 -11.60
C PHE A 56 14.38 20.19 -12.83
N ILE A 57 13.66 19.51 -13.72
CA ILE A 57 13.10 20.14 -14.93
C ILE A 57 12.00 21.15 -14.55
N LEU A 58 11.13 20.81 -13.61
CA LEU A 58 9.97 21.65 -13.32
C LEU A 58 10.20 22.71 -12.23
N LYS A 59 11.20 22.49 -11.34
CA LYS A 59 11.40 23.32 -10.13
C LYS A 59 12.85 23.72 -9.86
N GLY A 60 13.81 23.27 -10.67
CA GLY A 60 15.22 23.55 -10.48
C GLY A 60 15.88 22.73 -9.36
N GLY A 61 15.15 21.80 -8.75
CA GLY A 61 15.63 20.88 -7.72
C GLY A 61 14.75 20.81 -6.48
N PRO A 62 14.93 19.77 -5.64
CA PRO A 62 14.15 19.64 -4.41
C PRO A 62 14.71 20.58 -3.31
N HIS A 63 13.81 21.29 -2.62
CA HIS A 63 14.17 22.16 -1.51
C HIS A 63 13.49 21.67 -0.23
N PHE A 64 14.30 21.19 0.73
CA PHE A 64 13.80 20.70 2.02
C PHE A 64 14.27 21.59 3.17
N ARG A 65 13.38 21.82 4.15
CA ARG A 65 13.76 22.47 5.40
C ARG A 65 14.52 21.48 6.28
N ARG A 66 15.60 21.92 6.90
CA ARG A 66 16.42 21.06 7.76
C ARG A 66 15.63 20.43 8.91
N GLU A 67 14.66 21.16 9.45
CA GLU A 67 13.78 20.71 10.54
C GLU A 67 12.87 19.54 10.14
N ASP A 68 12.51 19.42 8.86
CA ASP A 68 11.62 18.37 8.36
C ASP A 68 12.40 17.12 7.87
N MET A 69 13.71 17.21 7.69
CA MET A 69 14.55 16.10 7.18
C MET A 69 14.42 14.81 7.99
N PRO A 70 14.42 14.82 9.36
CA PRO A 70 14.24 13.59 10.12
C PRO A 70 12.90 12.92 9.85
N ARG A 71 11.82 13.71 9.69
CA ARG A 71 10.49 13.19 9.40
C ARG A 71 10.38 12.66 7.98
N ILE A 72 10.96 13.38 6.99
CA ILE A 72 11.03 12.91 5.59
C ILE A 72 11.79 11.59 5.53
N PHE A 73 12.96 11.52 6.20
CA PHE A 73 13.77 10.31 6.26
C PHE A 73 13.01 9.14 6.87
N LEU A 74 12.39 9.33 8.03
CA LEU A 74 11.63 8.28 8.71
C LEU A 74 10.41 7.84 7.90
N SER A 75 9.70 8.78 7.27
CA SER A 75 8.57 8.48 6.40
C SER A 75 8.99 7.65 5.18
N GLY A 76 10.11 8.01 4.54
CA GLY A 76 10.66 7.25 3.41
C GLY A 76 11.20 5.88 3.82
N ALA A 77 11.88 5.78 4.97
CA ALA A 77 12.36 4.52 5.52
C ALA A 77 11.21 3.53 5.79
N ILE A 78 10.13 4.00 6.41
CA ILE A 78 8.97 3.18 6.78
C ILE A 78 8.08 2.94 5.57
N GLY A 79 7.72 3.99 4.79
CA GLY A 79 6.75 3.89 3.70
C GLY A 79 7.35 3.32 2.42
N MET A 80 8.57 3.73 2.05
CA MET A 80 9.14 3.33 0.77
C MET A 80 10.03 2.08 0.88
N ALA A 81 10.85 1.95 1.93
CA ALA A 81 11.71 0.79 2.08
C ALA A 81 11.02 -0.36 2.83
N ALA A 82 10.61 -0.15 4.08
CA ALA A 82 10.08 -1.21 4.93
C ALA A 82 8.75 -1.74 4.39
N TYR A 83 7.77 -0.85 4.15
CA TYR A 83 6.45 -1.23 3.66
C TYR A 83 6.53 -2.06 2.38
N PHE A 84 7.13 -1.53 1.30
CA PHE A 84 7.18 -2.25 0.03
C PHE A 84 7.98 -3.55 0.11
N THR A 85 9.05 -3.63 0.92
CA THR A 85 9.80 -4.87 1.10
C THR A 85 8.98 -5.94 1.82
N ILE A 86 8.28 -5.55 2.89
CA ILE A 86 7.46 -6.46 3.69
C ILE A 86 6.20 -6.89 2.91
N GLU A 87 5.57 -5.97 2.17
CA GLU A 87 4.44 -6.24 1.28
C GLU A 87 4.82 -7.24 0.18
N ASN A 88 5.95 -7.00 -0.50
CA ASN A 88 6.47 -7.92 -1.52
C ASN A 88 6.74 -9.30 -0.93
N LEU A 89 7.32 -9.39 0.27
CA LEU A 89 7.55 -10.65 0.99
C LEU A 89 6.21 -11.35 1.29
N GLY A 90 5.27 -10.63 1.87
CA GLY A 90 3.96 -11.18 2.23
C GLY A 90 3.19 -11.68 1.01
N THR A 91 3.16 -10.89 -0.07
CA THR A 91 2.49 -11.25 -1.32
C THR A 91 3.14 -12.47 -1.99
N GLY A 92 4.48 -12.53 -2.01
CA GLY A 92 5.20 -13.67 -2.57
C GLY A 92 5.03 -14.98 -1.77
N LEU A 93 4.77 -14.88 -0.47
CA LEU A 93 4.55 -16.03 0.42
C LEU A 93 3.05 -16.38 0.59
N THR A 94 2.14 -15.60 0.01
CA THR A 94 0.71 -15.82 0.04
C THR A 94 0.16 -15.79 -1.39
N SER A 95 -0.65 -14.80 -1.72
CA SER A 95 -1.12 -14.51 -3.07
C SER A 95 -1.56 -13.05 -3.18
N ALA A 96 -1.68 -12.54 -4.40
CA ALA A 96 -2.16 -11.19 -4.66
C ALA A 96 -3.55 -10.94 -4.07
N SER A 97 -4.49 -11.86 -4.30
CA SER A 97 -5.86 -11.76 -3.78
C SER A 97 -5.88 -11.76 -2.25
N PHE A 98 -5.13 -12.66 -1.63
CA PHE A 98 -5.04 -12.77 -0.17
C PHE A 98 -4.42 -11.51 0.45
N SER A 99 -3.30 -11.06 -0.09
CA SER A 99 -2.58 -9.87 0.37
C SER A 99 -3.43 -8.61 0.29
N SER A 100 -4.13 -8.40 -0.82
CA SER A 100 -5.01 -7.25 -1.00
C SER A 100 -6.18 -7.22 0.01
N LEU A 101 -6.71 -8.40 0.39
CA LEU A 101 -7.75 -8.50 1.40
C LEU A 101 -7.23 -8.20 2.82
N ILE A 102 -5.98 -8.59 3.14
CA ILE A 102 -5.37 -8.17 4.41
C ILE A 102 -5.13 -6.65 4.42
N MET A 103 -4.67 -6.06 3.31
CA MET A 103 -4.49 -4.61 3.23
C MET A 103 -5.80 -3.84 3.40
N ALA A 104 -6.95 -4.40 3.05
CA ALA A 104 -8.25 -3.81 3.38
C ALA A 104 -8.49 -3.64 4.90
N THR A 105 -7.67 -4.23 5.77
CA THR A 105 -7.73 -4.00 7.23
C THR A 105 -6.99 -2.76 7.71
N VAL A 106 -6.25 -2.05 6.85
CA VAL A 106 -5.49 -0.81 7.18
C VAL A 106 -6.32 0.21 7.96
N PRO A 107 -7.60 0.50 7.63
CA PRO A 107 -8.41 1.43 8.41
C PRO A 107 -8.60 1.04 9.88
N ILE A 108 -8.49 -0.25 10.21
CA ILE A 108 -8.55 -0.74 11.61
C ILE A 108 -7.31 -0.26 12.36
N PHE A 109 -6.14 -0.38 11.77
CA PHE A 109 -4.88 0.12 12.36
C PHE A 109 -4.87 1.64 12.46
N GLY A 110 -5.41 2.34 11.44
CA GLY A 110 -5.62 3.79 11.48
C GLY A 110 -6.46 4.25 12.67
N MET A 111 -7.54 3.54 12.96
CA MET A 111 -8.39 3.83 14.11
C MET A 111 -7.66 3.65 15.47
N PHE A 112 -6.78 2.65 15.60
CA PHE A 112 -5.94 2.50 16.78
C PHE A 112 -4.90 3.62 16.87
N GLY A 113 -4.29 4.01 15.74
CA GLY A 113 -3.43 5.18 15.67
C GLY A 113 -4.13 6.44 16.13
N ASP A 114 -5.33 6.71 15.64
CA ASP A 114 -6.16 7.84 16.07
C ASP A 114 -6.47 7.83 17.57
N ARG A 115 -6.70 6.66 18.15
CA ARG A 115 -6.89 6.52 19.59
C ARG A 115 -5.64 6.88 20.39
N ILE A 116 -4.48 6.41 19.96
CA ILE A 116 -3.20 6.58 20.66
C ILE A 116 -2.71 8.02 20.53
N PHE A 117 -2.73 8.59 19.32
CA PHE A 117 -2.12 9.90 19.06
C PHE A 117 -3.07 11.07 19.27
N PHE A 118 -4.38 10.88 19.07
CA PHE A 118 -5.37 11.95 19.11
C PHE A 118 -6.45 11.76 20.19
N GLY A 119 -6.39 10.66 20.96
CA GLY A 119 -7.32 10.40 22.07
C GLY A 119 -8.76 10.05 21.64
N ASN A 120 -9.01 9.80 20.35
CA ASN A 120 -10.33 9.48 19.84
C ASN A 120 -10.92 8.23 20.48
N LYS A 121 -12.22 8.25 20.86
CA LYS A 121 -12.87 7.12 21.51
C LYS A 121 -13.22 6.02 20.49
N ILE A 122 -12.90 4.77 20.85
CA ILE A 122 -13.35 3.59 20.13
C ILE A 122 -14.74 3.22 20.65
N THR A 123 -15.76 3.29 19.78
CA THR A 123 -17.14 2.95 20.13
C THR A 123 -17.37 1.43 20.14
N PRO A 124 -18.38 0.91 20.88
CA PRO A 124 -18.70 -0.53 20.87
C PRO A 124 -18.92 -1.10 19.47
N LEU A 125 -19.55 -0.34 18.58
CA LEU A 125 -19.78 -0.77 17.19
C LEU A 125 -18.46 -0.94 16.42
N LYS A 126 -17.45 -0.08 16.67
CA LYS A 126 -16.11 -0.25 16.08
C LYS A 126 -15.43 -1.53 16.60
N VAL A 127 -15.60 -1.84 17.88
CA VAL A 127 -15.08 -3.10 18.46
C VAL A 127 -15.72 -4.31 17.77
N ILE A 128 -17.04 -4.30 17.56
CA ILE A 128 -17.75 -5.35 16.81
C ILE A 128 -17.18 -5.50 15.39
N CYS A 129 -16.96 -4.39 14.69
CA CYS A 129 -16.36 -4.41 13.36
C CYS A 129 -14.92 -4.98 13.37
N ILE A 130 -14.13 -4.68 14.39
CA ILE A 130 -12.78 -5.26 14.54
C ILE A 130 -12.86 -6.79 14.71
N ILE A 131 -13.73 -7.25 15.60
CA ILE A 131 -13.93 -8.70 15.84
C ILE A 131 -14.42 -9.36 14.55
N ALA A 132 -15.38 -8.76 13.85
CA ALA A 132 -15.87 -9.27 12.56
C ALA A 132 -14.74 -9.35 11.52
N SER A 133 -13.86 -8.33 11.44
CA SER A 133 -12.72 -8.37 10.53
C SER A 133 -11.72 -9.47 10.87
N ILE A 134 -11.45 -9.71 12.17
CA ILE A 134 -10.58 -10.81 12.61
C ILE A 134 -11.18 -12.16 12.22
N LEU A 135 -12.49 -12.36 12.40
CA LEU A 135 -13.20 -13.56 11.95
C LEU A 135 -13.15 -13.70 10.42
N GLY A 136 -13.31 -12.59 9.69
CA GLY A 136 -13.19 -12.57 8.24
C GLY A 136 -11.80 -13.00 7.77
N VAL A 137 -10.73 -12.50 8.40
CA VAL A 137 -9.34 -12.94 8.12
C VAL A 137 -9.16 -14.42 8.44
N PHE A 138 -9.69 -14.91 9.55
CA PHE A 138 -9.64 -16.34 9.89
C PHE A 138 -10.29 -17.22 8.80
N LEU A 139 -11.47 -16.83 8.33
CA LEU A 139 -12.16 -17.52 7.23
C LEU A 139 -11.37 -17.47 5.92
N LEU A 140 -10.72 -16.32 5.66
CA LEU A 140 -9.87 -16.15 4.49
C LEU A 140 -8.69 -17.11 4.49
N VAL A 141 -7.99 -17.22 5.62
CA VAL A 141 -6.84 -18.13 5.80
C VAL A 141 -7.29 -19.59 5.74
N SER A 142 -8.43 -19.93 6.34
CA SER A 142 -8.95 -21.32 6.38
C SER A 142 -9.37 -21.84 5.00
N GLY A 143 -9.71 -20.95 4.08
CA GLY A 143 -10.13 -21.32 2.71
C GLY A 143 -9.00 -21.55 1.73
N GLU A 144 -7.74 -21.29 2.13
CA GLU A 144 -6.59 -21.52 1.25
C GLU A 144 -6.23 -22.99 1.16
N PRO A 145 -5.91 -23.52 -0.04
CA PRO A 145 -5.28 -24.82 -0.18
C PRO A 145 -3.96 -24.81 0.61
N MET A 146 -3.60 -25.93 1.24
CA MET A 146 -2.35 -26.09 2.01
C MET A 146 -1.16 -25.46 1.27
N GLY A 147 -0.66 -24.34 1.74
CA GLY A 147 0.47 -23.62 1.12
C GLY A 147 0.65 -22.15 1.50
N ILE A 148 -0.32 -21.51 2.16
CA ILE A 148 -0.09 -20.15 2.67
C ILE A 148 0.87 -20.21 3.85
N SER A 149 1.97 -19.49 3.70
CA SER A 149 2.96 -19.34 4.76
C SER A 149 2.43 -18.45 5.87
N THR A 150 2.46 -18.96 7.11
CA THR A 150 2.19 -18.12 8.30
C THR A 150 3.07 -16.88 8.34
N LEU A 151 4.33 -17.00 7.88
CA LEU A 151 5.23 -15.86 7.75
C LEU A 151 4.69 -14.81 6.76
N GLY A 152 4.10 -15.26 5.64
CA GLY A 152 3.48 -14.36 4.65
C GLY A 152 2.29 -13.59 5.25
N VAL A 153 1.45 -14.26 6.03
CA VAL A 153 0.33 -13.62 6.75
C VAL A 153 0.84 -12.57 7.74
N ILE A 154 1.83 -12.92 8.55
CA ILE A 154 2.46 -12.00 9.52
C ILE A 154 3.09 -10.81 8.78
N ALA A 155 3.79 -11.06 7.67
CA ALA A 155 4.38 -10.00 6.85
C ALA A 155 3.30 -9.04 6.31
N MET A 156 2.17 -9.53 5.82
CA MET A 156 1.10 -8.66 5.34
C MET A 156 0.48 -7.78 6.43
N PHE A 157 0.29 -8.31 7.65
CA PHE A 157 -0.13 -7.47 8.78
C PHE A 157 0.93 -6.44 9.17
N ALA A 158 2.21 -6.83 9.15
CA ALA A 158 3.32 -5.89 9.38
C ALA A 158 3.37 -4.80 8.31
N ALA A 159 3.10 -5.14 7.03
CA ALA A 159 2.97 -4.18 5.95
C ALA A 159 1.81 -3.19 6.21
N ALA A 160 0.63 -3.68 6.61
CA ALA A 160 -0.52 -2.84 6.93
C ALA A 160 -0.24 -1.86 8.08
N ILE A 161 0.48 -2.30 9.11
CA ILE A 161 0.94 -1.44 10.22
C ILE A 161 1.98 -0.43 9.71
N SER A 162 2.95 -0.86 8.90
CA SER A 162 3.98 0.01 8.32
C SER A 162 3.35 1.11 7.46
N TRP A 163 2.38 0.76 6.62
CA TRP A 163 1.61 1.72 5.82
C TRP A 163 0.88 2.74 6.68
N THR A 164 0.20 2.27 7.73
CA THR A 164 -0.48 3.16 8.69
C THR A 164 0.49 4.12 9.37
N CYS A 165 1.65 3.65 9.81
CA CYS A 165 2.69 4.49 10.39
C CYS A 165 3.20 5.54 9.38
N TYR A 166 3.42 5.12 8.13
CA TYR A 166 3.79 6.04 7.05
C TYR A 166 2.76 7.15 6.87
N LEU A 167 1.47 6.82 6.78
CA LEU A 167 0.40 7.82 6.60
C LEU A 167 0.37 8.85 7.74
N VAL A 168 0.56 8.43 8.98
CA VAL A 168 0.63 9.33 10.14
C VAL A 168 1.87 10.24 10.07
N LEU A 169 3.01 9.70 9.69
CA LEU A 169 4.27 10.44 9.62
C LEU A 169 4.29 11.45 8.47
N VAL A 170 3.76 11.07 7.30
CA VAL A 170 3.83 11.89 6.09
C VAL A 170 2.77 13.00 6.09
N LYS A 171 1.62 12.80 6.75
CA LYS A 171 0.48 13.73 6.73
C LYS A 171 0.86 15.21 6.97
N PRO A 172 1.65 15.58 7.99
CA PRO A 172 2.01 16.99 8.21
C PRO A 172 2.95 17.58 7.15
N LEU A 173 3.53 16.75 6.29
CA LEU A 173 4.42 17.20 5.22
C LEU A 173 3.64 17.59 3.96
N TYR A 174 2.41 17.09 3.77
CA TYR A 174 1.56 17.45 2.63
C TYR A 174 1.20 18.94 2.58
N ASP A 175 1.07 19.60 3.74
CA ASP A 175 0.79 21.03 3.81
C ASP A 175 2.04 21.90 3.60
N LYS A 176 3.23 21.33 3.71
CA LYS A 176 4.51 22.04 3.64
C LYS A 176 5.21 21.95 2.29
N TYR A 177 4.98 20.85 1.59
CA TYR A 177 5.68 20.53 0.35
C TYR A 177 4.69 20.19 -0.76
N ASP A 178 5.01 20.59 -1.96
CA ASP A 178 4.33 20.03 -3.12
C ASP A 178 4.67 18.53 -3.27
N LEU A 179 3.76 17.80 -3.89
CA LEU A 179 3.84 16.37 -3.97
C LEU A 179 5.11 15.86 -4.66
N LEU A 180 5.54 16.51 -5.76
CA LEU A 180 6.73 16.08 -6.51
C LEU A 180 8.01 16.19 -5.65
N THR A 181 8.17 17.32 -4.94
CA THR A 181 9.29 17.53 -4.02
C THR A 181 9.24 16.51 -2.87
N LEU A 182 8.08 16.34 -2.24
CA LEU A 182 7.93 15.41 -1.12
C LEU A 182 8.25 13.98 -1.53
N MET A 183 7.66 13.48 -2.63
CA MET A 183 7.90 12.14 -3.14
C MET A 183 9.39 11.92 -3.47
N THR A 184 10.06 12.91 -4.04
CA THR A 184 11.52 12.83 -4.29
C THR A 184 12.29 12.60 -2.99
N GLY A 185 11.96 13.31 -1.92
CA GLY A 185 12.59 13.13 -0.61
C GLY A 185 12.30 11.77 0.03
N LEU A 186 11.07 11.28 -0.10
CA LEU A 186 10.68 9.96 0.40
C LEU A 186 11.41 8.83 -0.33
N PHE A 187 11.52 8.92 -1.66
CA PHE A 187 12.25 7.94 -2.47
C PHE A 187 13.75 7.96 -2.19
N TYR A 188 14.38 9.13 -2.02
CA TYR A 188 15.79 9.22 -1.59
C TYR A 188 15.99 8.50 -0.25
N SER A 189 15.16 8.81 0.72
CA SER A 189 15.24 8.24 2.07
C SER A 189 15.02 6.73 2.06
N GLY A 190 13.99 6.28 1.33
CA GLY A 190 13.71 4.85 1.16
C GLY A 190 14.86 4.13 0.48
N THR A 191 15.44 4.71 -0.57
CA THR A 191 16.57 4.10 -1.29
C THR A 191 17.81 3.98 -0.41
N ILE A 192 18.12 5.00 0.40
CA ILE A 192 19.25 4.96 1.35
C ILE A 192 19.10 3.79 2.32
N VAL A 193 17.90 3.53 2.83
CA VAL A 193 17.63 2.40 3.74
C VAL A 193 17.57 1.07 2.98
N GLN A 194 17.07 1.08 1.75
CA GLN A 194 16.90 -0.15 0.98
C GLN A 194 18.22 -0.75 0.49
N ILE A 195 19.26 0.06 0.22
CA ILE A 195 20.57 -0.44 -0.21
C ILE A 195 21.16 -1.43 0.82
N PRO A 196 21.37 -1.05 2.10
CA PRO A 196 21.87 -2.01 3.10
C PRO A 196 20.90 -3.18 3.32
N THR A 197 19.57 -2.96 3.21
CA THR A 197 18.57 -4.03 3.32
C THR A 197 18.79 -5.12 2.25
N VAL A 198 19.06 -4.72 1.01
CA VAL A 198 19.37 -5.67 -0.08
C VAL A 198 20.68 -6.41 0.19
N ILE A 199 21.74 -5.70 0.60
CA ILE A 199 23.03 -6.32 0.89
C ILE A 199 22.88 -7.41 1.95
N ILE A 200 22.18 -7.10 3.05
CA ILE A 200 21.96 -8.04 4.15
C ILE A 200 21.05 -9.20 3.69
N SER A 201 19.95 -8.90 3.01
CA SER A 201 19.02 -9.90 2.51
C SER A 201 19.71 -10.88 1.56
N GLN A 202 20.48 -10.40 0.60
CA GLN A 202 21.18 -11.24 -0.38
C GLN A 202 22.31 -12.05 0.27
N ALA A 203 23.00 -11.51 1.27
CA ALA A 203 24.00 -12.25 2.03
C ALA A 203 23.40 -13.44 2.84
N ILE A 204 22.14 -13.33 3.25
CA ILE A 204 21.44 -14.37 4.00
C ILE A 204 20.73 -15.37 3.08
N THR A 205 19.99 -14.87 2.07
CA THR A 205 19.09 -15.71 1.28
C THR A 205 19.74 -16.29 0.03
N HIS A 206 20.79 -15.64 -0.49
CA HIS A 206 21.45 -15.98 -1.76
C HIS A 206 20.44 -16.14 -2.92
N THR A 207 19.31 -15.42 -2.88
CA THR A 207 18.25 -15.52 -3.88
C THR A 207 18.74 -15.07 -5.25
N PRO A 208 18.68 -15.91 -6.29
CA PRO A 208 19.11 -15.49 -7.61
C PRO A 208 18.22 -14.38 -8.16
N VAL A 209 18.80 -13.49 -8.96
CA VAL A 209 18.06 -12.44 -9.68
C VAL A 209 18.00 -12.86 -11.14
N THR A 210 16.80 -13.18 -11.61
CA THR A 210 16.57 -13.57 -13.01
C THR A 210 15.83 -12.43 -13.72
N LEU A 211 16.46 -11.84 -14.73
CA LEU A 211 15.86 -10.79 -15.55
C LEU A 211 15.32 -11.41 -16.84
N THR A 212 14.00 -11.49 -16.96
CA THR A 212 13.34 -11.86 -18.21
C THR A 212 12.82 -10.59 -18.90
N PRO A 213 12.65 -10.58 -20.25
CA PRO A 213 12.07 -9.43 -20.93
C PRO A 213 10.71 -9.01 -20.35
N ALA A 214 9.86 -9.99 -20.03
CA ALA A 214 8.58 -9.73 -19.38
C ALA A 214 8.76 -9.12 -17.98
N GLY A 215 9.68 -9.67 -17.16
CA GLY A 215 10.00 -9.15 -15.84
C GLY A 215 10.52 -7.70 -15.87
N ILE A 216 11.32 -7.34 -16.86
CA ILE A 216 11.79 -5.95 -17.05
C ILE A 216 10.60 -5.03 -17.35
N ILE A 217 9.72 -5.42 -18.27
CA ILE A 217 8.51 -4.62 -18.61
C ILE A 217 7.62 -4.46 -17.38
N VAL A 218 7.35 -5.55 -16.64
CA VAL A 218 6.54 -5.52 -15.41
C VAL A 218 7.18 -4.60 -14.37
N THR A 219 8.49 -4.70 -14.15
CA THR A 219 9.20 -3.86 -13.19
C THR A 219 9.13 -2.37 -13.56
N LEU A 220 9.33 -2.02 -14.83
CA LEU A 220 9.20 -0.65 -15.32
C LEU A 220 7.77 -0.13 -15.17
N ALA A 221 6.78 -0.93 -15.60
CA ALA A 221 5.38 -0.57 -15.52
C ALA A 221 4.95 -0.34 -14.06
N THR A 222 5.27 -1.25 -13.15
CA THR A 222 4.91 -1.13 -11.73
C THR A 222 5.64 0.02 -11.04
N SER A 223 6.88 0.29 -11.38
CA SER A 223 7.63 1.43 -10.83
C SER A 223 7.02 2.78 -11.23
N ILE A 224 6.65 2.93 -12.48
CA ILE A 224 6.15 4.21 -13.01
C ILE A 224 4.65 4.35 -12.76
N VAL A 225 3.86 3.33 -13.13
CA VAL A 225 2.41 3.42 -13.07
C VAL A 225 1.91 3.16 -11.65
N CYS A 226 2.34 2.07 -11.01
CA CYS A 226 1.76 1.70 -9.71
C CYS A 226 2.31 2.55 -8.57
N ILE A 227 3.62 2.73 -8.47
CA ILE A 227 4.19 3.53 -7.39
C ILE A 227 4.07 5.03 -7.69
N ILE A 228 4.67 5.53 -8.78
CA ILE A 228 4.74 6.98 -8.97
C ILE A 228 3.34 7.55 -9.28
N MET A 229 2.70 7.09 -10.36
CA MET A 229 1.38 7.63 -10.75
C MET A 229 0.29 7.27 -9.73
N GLY A 230 0.35 6.07 -9.12
CA GLY A 230 -0.56 5.65 -8.07
C GLY A 230 -0.52 6.60 -6.88
N GLU A 231 0.66 6.89 -6.33
CA GLU A 231 0.83 7.81 -5.21
C GLU A 231 0.40 9.24 -5.57
N PHE A 232 0.74 9.75 -6.77
CA PHE A 232 0.27 11.07 -7.22
C PHE A 232 -1.26 11.13 -7.30
N GLY A 233 -1.90 10.12 -7.85
CA GLY A 233 -3.37 10.02 -7.93
C GLY A 233 -4.01 9.93 -6.54
N TYR A 234 -3.42 9.14 -5.64
CA TYR A 234 -3.88 8.97 -4.26
C TYR A 234 -3.85 10.29 -3.49
N VAL A 235 -2.70 10.95 -3.45
CA VAL A 235 -2.56 12.24 -2.73
C VAL A 235 -3.44 13.33 -3.33
N TYR A 236 -3.59 13.37 -4.67
CA TYR A 236 -4.54 14.26 -5.30
C TYR A 236 -5.98 14.01 -4.82
N ALA A 237 -6.39 12.75 -4.73
CA ALA A 237 -7.73 12.38 -4.27
C ALA A 237 -7.93 12.72 -2.79
N VAL A 238 -6.96 12.36 -1.92
CA VAL A 238 -6.98 12.66 -0.47
C VAL A 238 -7.08 14.16 -0.20
N GLY A 239 -6.41 14.98 -1.00
CA GLY A 239 -6.47 16.43 -0.88
C GLY A 239 -7.80 17.08 -1.33
N LYS A 240 -8.71 16.29 -1.96
CA LYS A 240 -9.97 16.80 -2.54
C LYS A 240 -11.23 16.09 -2.05
N LEU A 241 -11.09 14.91 -1.50
CA LEU A 241 -12.20 14.08 -1.00
C LEU A 241 -12.13 13.97 0.52
N SER A 242 -13.25 13.67 1.15
CA SER A 242 -13.23 13.30 2.56
C SER A 242 -12.48 11.97 2.77
N THR A 243 -11.81 11.84 3.91
CA THR A 243 -11.12 10.61 4.32
C THR A 243 -12.02 9.38 4.25
N THR A 244 -13.29 9.53 4.60
CA THR A 244 -14.29 8.47 4.52
C THR A 244 -14.53 8.00 3.08
N LEU A 245 -14.61 8.94 2.15
CA LEU A 245 -14.87 8.58 0.75
C LEU A 245 -13.65 7.90 0.15
N VAL A 246 -12.45 8.37 0.45
CA VAL A 246 -11.19 7.69 0.06
C VAL A 246 -11.16 6.28 0.60
N ALA A 247 -11.37 6.08 1.91
CA ALA A 247 -11.38 4.76 2.55
C ALA A 247 -12.45 3.82 1.96
N ALA A 248 -13.63 4.36 1.60
CA ALA A 248 -14.66 3.56 0.92
C ALA A 248 -14.21 3.08 -0.47
N PHE A 249 -13.49 3.93 -1.21
CA PHE A 249 -12.93 3.53 -2.51
C PHE A 249 -11.75 2.57 -2.41
N GLU A 250 -10.97 2.61 -1.33
CA GLU A 250 -9.88 1.64 -1.09
C GLU A 250 -10.39 0.20 -0.99
N ASN A 251 -11.66 0.00 -0.61
CA ASN A 251 -12.29 -1.33 -0.65
C ASN A 251 -12.47 -1.90 -2.08
N VAL A 252 -12.27 -1.10 -3.12
CA VAL A 252 -12.25 -1.57 -4.51
C VAL A 252 -10.96 -2.34 -4.83
N LEU A 253 -9.86 -2.03 -4.13
CA LEU A 253 -8.55 -2.65 -4.36
C LEU A 253 -8.58 -4.19 -4.27
N PRO A 254 -9.12 -4.83 -3.20
CA PRO A 254 -9.19 -6.29 -3.17
C PRO A 254 -10.05 -6.86 -4.30
N VAL A 255 -11.12 -6.17 -4.68
CA VAL A 255 -12.00 -6.62 -5.77
C VAL A 255 -11.22 -6.64 -7.10
N THR A 256 -10.45 -5.58 -7.39
CA THR A 256 -9.63 -5.52 -8.60
C THR A 256 -8.51 -6.55 -8.59
N ALA A 257 -7.83 -6.76 -7.46
CA ALA A 257 -6.80 -7.78 -7.32
C ALA A 257 -7.36 -9.20 -7.57
N VAL A 258 -8.54 -9.51 -7.03
CA VAL A 258 -9.22 -10.78 -7.29
C VAL A 258 -9.57 -10.94 -8.77
N ILE A 259 -10.14 -9.93 -9.40
CA ILE A 259 -10.47 -9.95 -10.83
C ILE A 259 -9.21 -10.24 -11.65
N PHE A 260 -8.14 -9.52 -11.45
CA PHE A 260 -6.86 -9.76 -12.14
C PHE A 260 -6.30 -11.15 -11.86
N SER A 261 -6.38 -11.65 -10.61
CA SER A 261 -5.90 -12.99 -10.24
C SER A 261 -6.64 -14.09 -11.00
N ILE A 262 -7.95 -13.95 -11.18
CA ILE A 262 -8.76 -14.89 -11.98
C ILE A 262 -8.30 -14.88 -13.45
N PHE A 263 -8.18 -13.68 -14.06
CA PHE A 263 -7.84 -13.55 -15.46
C PHE A 263 -6.39 -13.94 -15.79
N ILE A 264 -5.43 -13.63 -14.92
CA ILE A 264 -4.01 -13.81 -15.19
C ILE A 264 -3.49 -15.18 -14.72
N PHE A 265 -3.90 -15.62 -13.52
CA PHE A 265 -3.41 -16.86 -12.93
C PHE A 265 -4.44 -18.00 -12.93
N GLY A 266 -5.69 -17.76 -13.36
CA GLY A 266 -6.78 -18.73 -13.29
C GLY A 266 -7.18 -19.10 -11.86
N LYS A 267 -6.78 -18.31 -10.86
CA LYS A 267 -7.05 -18.57 -9.43
C LYS A 267 -8.45 -18.11 -9.08
N ILE A 268 -9.27 -19.01 -8.55
CA ILE A 268 -10.63 -18.71 -8.09
C ILE A 268 -10.67 -18.82 -6.56
N LEU A 269 -11.22 -17.81 -5.89
CA LEU A 269 -11.41 -17.85 -4.45
C LEU A 269 -12.38 -18.97 -4.06
N THR A 270 -12.11 -19.63 -2.95
CA THR A 270 -13.04 -20.57 -2.34
C THR A 270 -14.23 -19.82 -1.72
N ALA A 271 -15.34 -20.53 -1.48
CA ALA A 271 -16.51 -19.92 -0.84
C ALA A 271 -16.19 -19.33 0.54
N THR A 272 -15.33 -19.99 1.32
CA THR A 272 -14.85 -19.48 2.62
C THR A 272 -14.07 -18.18 2.50
N GLN A 273 -13.20 -18.08 1.50
CA GLN A 273 -12.45 -16.85 1.22
C GLN A 273 -13.35 -15.69 0.79
N ILE A 274 -14.34 -15.96 -0.06
CA ILE A 274 -15.33 -14.96 -0.48
C ILE A 274 -16.11 -14.45 0.73
N ILE A 275 -16.61 -15.35 1.57
CA ILE A 275 -17.34 -14.98 2.80
C ILE A 275 -16.45 -14.14 3.73
N GLY A 276 -15.22 -14.60 3.98
CA GLY A 276 -14.25 -13.86 4.80
C GLY A 276 -13.95 -12.46 4.26
N GLY A 277 -13.72 -12.36 2.96
CA GLY A 277 -13.50 -11.08 2.28
C GLY A 277 -14.70 -10.12 2.38
N VAL A 278 -15.91 -10.62 2.16
CA VAL A 278 -17.15 -9.83 2.31
C VAL A 278 -17.33 -9.32 3.73
N ILE A 279 -17.06 -10.16 4.75
CA ILE A 279 -17.11 -9.75 6.16
C ILE A 279 -16.09 -8.62 6.44
N ILE A 280 -14.86 -8.74 5.96
CA ILE A 280 -13.83 -7.70 6.11
C ILE A 280 -14.30 -6.40 5.47
N LEU A 281 -14.77 -6.45 4.22
CA LEU A 281 -15.21 -5.26 3.48
C LEU A 281 -16.38 -4.55 4.16
N ILE A 282 -17.38 -5.30 4.65
CA ILE A 282 -18.51 -4.73 5.39
C ILE A 282 -18.04 -4.07 6.68
N ALA A 283 -17.20 -4.76 7.46
CA ALA A 283 -16.71 -4.26 8.74
C ALA A 283 -15.88 -2.97 8.56
N VAL A 284 -14.97 -2.95 7.60
CA VAL A 284 -14.11 -1.78 7.30
C VAL A 284 -14.92 -0.61 6.77
N THR A 285 -15.86 -0.88 5.84
CA THR A 285 -16.75 0.17 5.32
C THR A 285 -17.61 0.77 6.44
N THR A 286 -18.11 -0.06 7.38
CA THR A 286 -18.86 0.42 8.54
C THR A 286 -18.00 1.30 9.43
N ILE A 287 -16.74 0.93 9.71
CA ILE A 287 -15.81 1.77 10.46
C ILE A 287 -15.61 3.13 9.77
N ALA A 288 -15.39 3.14 8.47
CA ALA A 288 -15.22 4.35 7.68
C ALA A 288 -16.46 5.28 7.78
N PHE A 289 -17.67 4.73 7.69
CA PHE A 289 -18.91 5.51 7.86
C PHE A 289 -19.08 6.07 9.28
N LEU A 290 -18.64 5.34 10.31
CA LEU A 290 -18.72 5.79 11.70
C LEU A 290 -17.72 6.93 11.99
N GLU A 291 -16.59 6.99 11.30
CA GLU A 291 -15.64 8.11 11.44
C GLU A 291 -16.20 9.38 10.78
N ARG A 292 -16.86 9.27 9.63
CA ARG A 292 -17.49 10.40 8.93
C ARG A 292 -18.47 11.20 9.82
N ASN A 293 -19.26 10.51 10.62
CA ASN A 293 -20.31 11.15 11.42
C ASN A 293 -19.75 11.90 12.65
N LYS A 294 -18.42 12.01 12.78
CA LYS A 294 -17.76 12.78 13.86
C LYS A 294 -17.12 14.11 13.39
N GLU A 295 -16.98 14.29 12.06
CA GLU A 295 -16.61 15.56 11.43
C GLU A 295 -17.85 16.41 11.15
#